data_db498cba2261818ef79057c92ceb702b
#
_entry.id   db498cba2261818ef79057c92ceb702b
#
_cell.length_a   1.000
_cell.length_b   1.000
_cell.length_c   1.000
_cell.angle_alpha   90.00
_cell.angle_beta   90.00
_cell.angle_gamma   90.00
#
_symmetry.space_group_name_H-M   'P 1'
#
loop_
_entity.id
_entity.type
_entity.pdbx_description
1 polymer ?
#
loop_
_entity_poly.entity_id
_entity_poly.type
_entity_poly.pdbx_seq_one_letter_code
_entity_poly.pdbx_strand_id
1 'polypeptide(L)'
;MDHDAILASLQQAIPGVPFEAAPSVDLHATVFVSRDDLPSVAPALRDHPDLAFALLAELTAADLWPREPRFEVIYVLVSFVHRRRLRIKVRVPAADAHLDTVSEIWPAANWLEREVWDLFGIAFDGHPDPRRLLMPEDWEGFPLRKDSPVQIRRPPHVAEALQVTEEEFAANVERDRLTRRG
;
A
#
# COMPACT_ATOMS: atom_id res chain seq x y z
N MET A 1 -17.00 -4.55 -18.61
CA MET A 1 -17.00 -5.77 -17.78
C MET A 1 -18.18 -5.64 -16.82
N ASP A 2 -19.02 -6.65 -16.75
CA ASP A 2 -20.27 -6.54 -15.99
C ASP A 2 -19.97 -6.66 -14.49
N HIS A 3 -20.19 -5.58 -13.74
CA HIS A 3 -19.96 -5.50 -12.30
C HIS A 3 -20.81 -6.53 -11.56
N ASP A 4 -22.06 -6.71 -12.02
CA ASP A 4 -23.00 -7.64 -11.44
C ASP A 4 -22.57 -9.09 -11.62
N ALA A 5 -21.95 -9.43 -12.74
CA ALA A 5 -21.43 -10.77 -12.99
C ALA A 5 -20.28 -11.14 -12.05
N ILE A 6 -19.41 -10.20 -11.70
CA ILE A 6 -18.34 -10.45 -10.72
C ILE A 6 -18.92 -10.60 -9.32
N LEU A 7 -19.86 -9.75 -8.92
CA LEU A 7 -20.55 -9.87 -7.63
C LEU A 7 -21.25 -11.24 -7.49
N ALA A 8 -21.96 -11.66 -8.51
CA ALA A 8 -22.60 -12.98 -8.52
C ALA A 8 -21.57 -14.11 -8.37
N SER A 9 -20.44 -14.03 -9.07
CA SER A 9 -19.36 -15.02 -8.95
C SER A 9 -18.75 -15.03 -7.55
N LEU A 10 -18.57 -13.89 -6.91
CA LEU A 10 -18.06 -13.77 -5.53
C LEU A 10 -19.04 -14.38 -4.53
N GLN A 11 -20.32 -14.06 -4.63
CA GLN A 11 -21.36 -14.59 -3.75
C GLN A 11 -21.53 -16.11 -3.88
N GLN A 12 -21.37 -16.62 -5.10
CA GLN A 12 -21.42 -18.07 -5.36
C GLN A 12 -20.20 -18.80 -4.81
N ALA A 13 -19.00 -18.23 -5.00
CA ALA A 13 -17.74 -18.85 -4.60
C ALA A 13 -17.48 -18.78 -3.09
N ILE A 14 -17.98 -17.73 -2.44
CA ILE A 14 -17.76 -17.46 -1.01
C ILE A 14 -19.12 -17.19 -0.34
N PRO A 15 -19.93 -18.25 -0.14
CA PRO A 15 -21.24 -18.10 0.47
C PRO A 15 -21.11 -17.68 1.94
N GLY A 16 -21.99 -16.77 2.37
CA GLY A 16 -22.05 -16.28 3.75
C GLY A 16 -21.27 -14.99 4.02
N VAL A 17 -20.46 -14.51 3.07
CA VAL A 17 -19.82 -13.20 3.16
C VAL A 17 -20.62 -12.16 2.40
N PRO A 18 -21.02 -11.04 3.04
CA PRO A 18 -21.69 -9.95 2.37
C PRO A 18 -20.69 -9.14 1.54
N PHE A 19 -20.85 -9.14 0.22
CA PHE A 19 -20.12 -8.25 -0.68
C PHE A 19 -21.02 -7.05 -1.03
N GLU A 20 -20.59 -5.85 -0.61
CA GLU A 20 -21.28 -4.61 -0.94
C GLU A 20 -20.62 -3.99 -2.19
N ALA A 21 -21.41 -3.73 -3.23
CA ALA A 21 -20.92 -3.04 -4.42
C ALA A 21 -20.46 -1.62 -4.08
N ALA A 22 -19.25 -1.26 -4.45
CA ALA A 22 -18.75 0.09 -4.30
C ALA A 22 -18.91 0.88 -5.60
N PRO A 23 -19.28 2.19 -5.53
CA PRO A 23 -19.27 3.04 -6.71
C PRO A 23 -17.86 3.07 -7.34
N SER A 24 -17.80 2.87 -8.64
CA SER A 24 -16.56 2.96 -9.39
C SER A 24 -16.76 3.83 -10.63
N VAL A 25 -15.87 4.79 -10.84
CA VAL A 25 -15.87 5.65 -12.05
C VAL A 25 -15.01 5.08 -13.15
N ASP A 26 -14.24 4.05 -12.83
CA ASP A 26 -13.41 3.31 -13.77
C ASP A 26 -14.07 1.95 -14.12
N LEU A 27 -13.47 1.23 -15.04
CA LEU A 27 -13.99 -0.07 -15.50
C LEU A 27 -13.69 -1.23 -14.53
N HIS A 28 -13.16 -0.95 -13.35
CA HIS A 28 -12.82 -1.98 -12.38
C HIS A 28 -14.00 -2.26 -11.46
N ALA A 29 -14.41 -3.52 -11.40
CA ALA A 29 -15.35 -3.96 -10.38
C ALA A 29 -14.77 -3.70 -9.00
N THR A 30 -15.55 -3.04 -8.15
CA THR A 30 -15.12 -2.65 -6.81
C THR A 30 -16.15 -3.12 -5.79
N VAL A 31 -15.67 -3.77 -4.73
CA VAL A 31 -16.51 -4.29 -3.66
C VAL A 31 -15.95 -3.90 -2.29
N PHE A 32 -16.83 -3.66 -1.32
CA PHE A 32 -16.45 -3.60 0.08
C PHE A 32 -16.53 -5.00 0.70
N VAL A 33 -15.52 -5.29 1.53
CA VAL A 33 -15.46 -6.47 2.38
C VAL A 33 -15.24 -6.00 3.81
N SER A 34 -15.89 -6.68 4.76
CA SER A 34 -15.62 -6.42 6.17
C SER A 34 -14.17 -6.78 6.52
N ARG A 35 -13.59 -6.05 7.47
CA ARG A 35 -12.29 -6.36 8.05
C ARG A 35 -12.24 -7.80 8.57
N ASP A 36 -13.29 -8.21 9.27
CA ASP A 36 -13.35 -9.52 9.94
C ASP A 36 -13.51 -10.68 8.93
N ASP A 37 -14.01 -10.41 7.72
CA ASP A 37 -14.16 -11.40 6.66
C ASP A 37 -12.90 -11.53 5.79
N LEU A 38 -12.00 -10.56 5.82
CA LEU A 38 -10.79 -10.54 4.98
C LEU A 38 -9.94 -11.81 5.07
N PRO A 39 -9.67 -12.37 6.27
CA PRO A 39 -8.87 -13.59 6.41
C PRO A 39 -9.47 -14.82 5.71
N SER A 40 -10.79 -14.88 5.62
CA SER A 40 -11.51 -15.97 4.95
C SER A 40 -11.67 -15.73 3.44
N VAL A 41 -11.88 -14.47 3.07
CA VAL A 41 -12.10 -14.05 1.69
C VAL A 41 -10.83 -14.10 0.86
N ALA A 42 -9.70 -13.67 1.40
CA ALA A 42 -8.45 -13.54 0.65
C ALA A 42 -7.93 -14.89 0.10
N PRO A 43 -7.85 -16.00 0.87
CA PRO A 43 -7.49 -17.30 0.32
C PRO A 43 -8.49 -17.79 -0.73
N ALA A 44 -9.79 -17.60 -0.49
CA ALA A 44 -10.82 -18.03 -1.43
C ALA A 44 -10.73 -17.28 -2.77
N LEU A 45 -10.42 -16.01 -2.76
CA LEU A 45 -10.19 -15.21 -3.98
C LEU A 45 -9.01 -15.73 -4.79
N ARG A 46 -7.93 -16.16 -4.13
CA ARG A 46 -6.75 -16.70 -4.81
C ARG A 46 -7.01 -18.10 -5.36
N ASP A 47 -7.59 -18.98 -4.54
CA ASP A 47 -7.58 -20.42 -4.77
C ASP A 47 -8.85 -20.97 -5.45
N HIS A 48 -9.98 -20.25 -5.35
CA HIS A 48 -11.21 -20.72 -5.99
C HIS A 48 -11.08 -20.70 -7.53
N PRO A 49 -11.37 -21.81 -8.23
CA PRO A 49 -11.11 -21.94 -9.66
C PRO A 49 -11.85 -20.90 -10.52
N ASP A 50 -13.05 -20.47 -10.12
CA ASP A 50 -13.84 -19.48 -10.87
C ASP A 50 -13.40 -18.04 -10.60
N LEU A 51 -12.53 -17.80 -9.61
CA LEU A 51 -12.00 -16.49 -9.25
C LEU A 51 -10.53 -16.37 -9.64
N ALA A 52 -9.67 -17.22 -9.11
CA ALA A 52 -8.23 -17.33 -9.43
C ALA A 52 -7.50 -16.00 -9.46
N PHE A 53 -7.71 -15.13 -8.46
CA PHE A 53 -7.00 -13.87 -8.33
C PHE A 53 -5.59 -14.08 -7.75
N ALA A 54 -4.72 -14.63 -8.59
CA ALA A 54 -3.37 -15.04 -8.20
C ALA A 54 -2.40 -13.89 -7.96
N LEU A 55 -2.67 -12.69 -8.47
CA LEU A 55 -1.79 -11.54 -8.34
C LEU A 55 -2.45 -10.43 -7.54
N LEU A 56 -1.79 -10.01 -6.47
CA LEU A 56 -2.00 -8.71 -5.83
C LEU A 56 -1.15 -7.68 -6.58
N ALA A 57 -1.79 -6.87 -7.42
CA ALA A 57 -1.11 -5.88 -8.24
C ALA A 57 -0.81 -4.59 -7.46
N GLU A 58 -1.66 -4.26 -6.48
CA GLU A 58 -1.54 -3.04 -5.68
C GLU A 58 -2.21 -3.26 -4.32
N LEU A 59 -1.64 -2.70 -3.27
CA LEU A 59 -2.24 -2.52 -1.96
C LEU A 59 -1.87 -1.13 -1.47
N THR A 60 -2.88 -0.32 -1.18
CA THR A 60 -2.68 1.04 -0.71
C THR A 60 -3.80 1.45 0.25
N ALA A 61 -3.73 2.66 0.79
CA ALA A 61 -4.78 3.20 1.65
C ALA A 61 -5.19 4.61 1.25
N ALA A 62 -6.41 4.99 1.63
CA ALA A 62 -6.91 6.35 1.53
C ALA A 62 -7.35 6.84 2.91
N ASP A 63 -6.94 8.06 3.27
CA ASP A 63 -7.43 8.77 4.45
C ASP A 63 -8.61 9.65 4.04
N LEU A 64 -9.79 9.35 4.55
CA LEU A 64 -11.04 10.03 4.25
C LEU A 64 -11.42 11.08 5.31
N TRP A 65 -10.48 11.42 6.23
CA TRP A 65 -10.74 12.42 7.27
C TRP A 65 -11.51 13.64 6.72
N PRO A 66 -12.54 14.17 7.40
CA PRO A 66 -12.98 13.81 8.76
C PRO A 66 -14.09 12.72 8.82
N ARG A 67 -14.26 11.91 7.78
CA ARG A 67 -15.26 10.84 7.74
C ARG A 67 -14.87 9.67 8.64
N GLU A 68 -15.86 8.94 9.13
CA GLU A 68 -15.71 7.65 9.77
C GLU A 68 -16.54 6.59 9.02
N PRO A 69 -16.03 5.39 8.79
CA PRO A 69 -14.64 4.93 9.04
C PRO A 69 -13.61 5.77 8.27
N ARG A 70 -12.52 6.13 8.96
CA ARG A 70 -11.53 7.10 8.45
C ARG A 70 -10.71 6.57 7.28
N PHE A 71 -10.30 5.30 7.35
CA PHE A 71 -9.42 4.74 6.33
C PHE A 71 -10.16 3.74 5.44
N GLU A 72 -9.76 3.71 4.17
CA GLU A 72 -10.06 2.61 3.25
C GLU A 72 -8.75 1.98 2.82
N VAL A 73 -8.55 0.69 3.12
CA VAL A 73 -7.46 -0.11 2.56
C VAL A 73 -7.95 -0.74 1.27
N ILE A 74 -7.17 -0.61 0.22
CA ILE A 74 -7.56 -0.92 -1.16
C ILE A 74 -6.62 -1.98 -1.72
N TYR A 75 -7.17 -3.12 -2.10
CA TYR A 75 -6.47 -4.22 -2.74
C TYR A 75 -6.88 -4.30 -4.20
N VAL A 76 -5.92 -4.30 -5.12
CA VAL A 76 -6.17 -4.49 -6.56
C VAL A 76 -5.66 -5.86 -6.96
N LEU A 77 -6.59 -6.74 -7.30
CA LEU A 77 -6.34 -8.13 -7.62
C LEU A 77 -6.50 -8.40 -9.11
N VAL A 78 -5.68 -9.31 -9.64
CA VAL A 78 -5.71 -9.71 -11.04
C VAL A 78 -5.82 -11.22 -11.17
N SER A 79 -6.81 -11.66 -11.94
CA SER A 79 -6.94 -13.03 -12.40
C SER A 79 -6.48 -13.10 -13.87
N PHE A 80 -5.36 -13.78 -14.13
CA PHE A 80 -4.87 -14.01 -15.49
C PHE A 80 -5.72 -15.03 -16.23
N VAL A 81 -6.20 -16.04 -15.51
CA VAL A 81 -7.05 -17.10 -16.06
C VAL A 81 -8.34 -16.53 -16.63
N HIS A 82 -9.02 -15.70 -15.85
CA HIS A 82 -10.29 -15.11 -16.24
C HIS A 82 -10.14 -13.72 -16.89
N ARG A 83 -8.90 -13.18 -17.01
CA ARG A 83 -8.61 -11.84 -17.56
C ARG A 83 -9.45 -10.76 -16.89
N ARG A 84 -9.56 -10.82 -15.55
CA ARG A 84 -10.38 -9.93 -14.74
C ARG A 84 -9.51 -9.19 -13.72
N ARG A 85 -9.97 -7.99 -13.36
CA ARG A 85 -9.47 -7.21 -12.22
C ARG A 85 -10.59 -7.01 -11.23
N LEU A 86 -10.24 -7.05 -9.95
CA LEU A 86 -11.14 -6.80 -8.84
C LEU A 86 -10.45 -5.83 -7.89
N ARG A 87 -11.17 -4.81 -7.46
CA ARG A 87 -10.75 -3.93 -6.37
C ARG A 87 -11.56 -4.26 -5.13
N ILE A 88 -10.87 -4.60 -4.07
CA ILE A 88 -11.48 -4.77 -2.75
C ILE A 88 -11.15 -3.55 -1.92
N LYS A 89 -12.12 -3.06 -1.19
CA LYS A 89 -11.98 -2.00 -0.20
C LYS A 89 -12.39 -2.50 1.17
N VAL A 90 -11.55 -2.25 2.15
CA VAL A 90 -11.82 -2.54 3.56
C VAL A 90 -11.84 -1.23 4.32
N ARG A 91 -12.96 -0.96 4.99
CA ARG A 91 -13.13 0.23 5.82
C ARG A 91 -12.53 -0.01 7.20
N VAL A 92 -11.69 0.92 7.65
CA VAL A 92 -10.96 0.82 8.92
C VAL A 92 -11.19 2.08 9.75
N PRO A 93 -11.67 1.98 11.00
CA PRO A 93 -11.89 3.14 11.86
C PRO A 93 -10.58 3.72 12.38
N ALA A 94 -10.55 5.02 12.65
CA ALA A 94 -9.35 5.70 13.16
C ALA A 94 -8.92 5.18 14.54
N ALA A 95 -9.89 4.85 15.40
CA ALA A 95 -9.63 4.41 16.77
C ALA A 95 -9.04 2.99 16.85
N ASP A 96 -9.16 2.21 15.77
CA ASP A 96 -8.78 0.80 15.72
C ASP A 96 -8.26 0.47 14.31
N ALA A 97 -7.13 1.12 13.96
CA ALA A 97 -6.57 1.08 12.62
C ALA A 97 -5.67 -0.15 12.43
N HIS A 98 -6.28 -1.32 12.29
CA HIS A 98 -5.58 -2.57 12.01
C HIS A 98 -6.36 -3.50 11.07
N LEU A 99 -5.66 -4.44 10.44
CA LEU A 99 -6.15 -5.51 9.57
C LEU A 99 -5.28 -6.74 9.74
N ASP A 100 -5.82 -7.93 9.43
CA ASP A 100 -4.98 -9.11 9.27
C ASP A 100 -4.12 -9.01 8.02
N THR A 101 -2.85 -9.48 8.11
CA THR A 101 -1.95 -9.55 6.96
C THR A 101 -2.45 -10.53 5.91
N VAL A 102 -2.21 -10.21 4.65
CA VAL A 102 -2.42 -11.13 3.52
C VAL A 102 -1.10 -11.55 2.86
N SER A 103 0.04 -11.32 3.55
CA SER A 103 1.38 -11.59 3.02
C SER A 103 1.66 -13.08 2.77
N GLU A 104 1.01 -13.99 3.51
CA GLU A 104 1.09 -15.43 3.27
C GLU A 104 0.27 -15.87 2.04
N ILE A 105 -0.71 -15.07 1.65
CA ILE A 105 -1.58 -15.34 0.49
C ILE A 105 -0.95 -14.77 -0.77
N TRP A 106 -0.53 -13.51 -0.73
CA TRP A 106 0.18 -12.83 -1.81
C TRP A 106 1.50 -12.27 -1.29
N PRO A 107 2.65 -12.84 -1.65
CA PRO A 107 3.95 -12.39 -1.15
C PRO A 107 4.27 -10.91 -1.41
N ALA A 108 3.67 -10.32 -2.45
CA ALA A 108 3.80 -8.88 -2.72
C ALA A 108 3.25 -8.00 -1.59
N ALA A 109 2.26 -8.50 -0.84
CA ALA A 109 1.68 -7.78 0.29
C ALA A 109 2.70 -7.45 1.38
N ASN A 110 3.72 -8.27 1.58
CA ASN A 110 4.77 -8.02 2.56
C ASN A 110 5.36 -6.59 2.42
N TRP A 111 5.62 -6.14 1.20
CA TRP A 111 6.17 -4.81 0.96
C TRP A 111 5.10 -3.71 0.98
N LEU A 112 3.95 -4.00 0.38
CA LEU A 112 2.86 -3.02 0.24
C LEU A 112 2.17 -2.73 1.58
N GLU A 113 2.01 -3.73 2.46
CA GLU A 113 1.49 -3.54 3.82
C GLU A 113 2.44 -2.70 4.68
N ARG A 114 3.76 -2.91 4.56
CA ARG A 114 4.75 -2.06 5.22
C ARG A 114 4.67 -0.62 4.74
N GLU A 115 4.46 -0.38 3.44
CA GLU A 115 4.26 0.96 2.89
C GLU A 115 3.02 1.62 3.49
N VAL A 116 1.90 0.91 3.54
CA VAL A 116 0.66 1.43 4.13
C VAL A 116 0.84 1.72 5.63
N TRP A 117 1.48 0.82 6.37
CA TRP A 117 1.78 1.07 7.78
C TRP A 117 2.69 2.29 7.95
N ASP A 118 3.75 2.39 7.17
CA ASP A 118 4.74 3.47 7.28
C ASP A 118 4.14 4.85 6.98
N LEU A 119 3.23 4.93 6.01
CA LEU A 119 2.66 6.20 5.54
C LEU A 119 1.36 6.60 6.24
N PHE A 120 0.51 5.63 6.63
CA PHE A 120 -0.81 5.87 7.21
C PHE A 120 -0.93 5.40 8.66
N GLY A 121 -0.06 4.52 9.14
CA GLY A 121 -0.12 3.94 10.49
C GLY A 121 -1.26 2.93 10.69
N ILE A 122 -1.65 2.25 9.62
CA ILE A 122 -2.57 1.12 9.69
C ILE A 122 -1.73 -0.12 9.95
N ALA A 123 -1.95 -0.81 11.07
CA ALA A 123 -1.21 -2.00 11.44
C ALA A 123 -1.73 -3.24 10.67
N PHE A 124 -0.84 -4.20 10.42
CA PHE A 124 -1.20 -5.49 9.82
C PHE A 124 -0.84 -6.61 10.79
N ASP A 125 -1.85 -7.21 11.39
CA ASP A 125 -1.69 -8.26 12.39
C ASP A 125 -1.12 -9.52 11.77
N GLY A 126 -0.09 -10.11 12.39
CA GLY A 126 0.61 -11.26 11.85
C GLY A 126 1.62 -10.96 10.73
N HIS A 127 1.86 -9.68 10.40
CA HIS A 127 2.88 -9.33 9.41
C HIS A 127 4.29 -9.77 9.87
N PRO A 128 5.08 -10.46 9.00
CA PRO A 128 6.37 -11.04 9.39
C PRO A 128 7.47 -10.01 9.68
N ASP A 129 7.38 -8.80 9.12
CA ASP A 129 8.42 -7.78 9.23
C ASP A 129 7.82 -6.35 9.28
N PRO A 130 7.32 -5.89 10.45
CA PRO A 130 6.62 -4.61 10.59
C PRO A 130 7.57 -3.40 10.71
N ARG A 131 8.67 -3.36 9.96
CA ARG A 131 9.61 -2.22 9.94
C ARG A 131 9.20 -1.17 8.92
N ARG A 132 9.62 0.09 9.14
CA ARG A 132 9.46 1.17 8.16
C ARG A 132 10.09 0.80 6.82
N LEU A 133 9.52 1.32 5.74
CA LEU A 133 9.96 1.03 4.38
C LEU A 133 10.53 2.28 3.69
N LEU A 134 9.80 3.38 3.72
CA LEU A 134 10.12 4.60 2.99
C LEU A 134 10.64 5.71 3.89
N MET A 135 10.08 5.81 5.11
CA MET A 135 10.47 6.84 6.05
C MET A 135 11.72 6.43 6.83
N PRO A 136 12.57 7.39 7.25
CA PRO A 136 13.66 7.13 8.20
C PRO A 136 13.13 6.51 9.50
N GLU A 137 13.96 5.72 10.18
CA GLU A 137 13.55 5.04 11.42
C GLU A 137 13.16 6.01 12.54
N ASP A 138 13.78 7.19 12.56
CA ASP A 138 13.55 8.28 13.50
C ASP A 138 12.37 9.22 13.12
N TRP A 139 11.65 8.89 12.05
CA TRP A 139 10.52 9.71 11.62
C TRP A 139 9.35 9.60 12.59
N GLU A 140 8.84 10.72 13.07
CA GLU A 140 7.68 10.79 13.94
C GLU A 140 6.36 10.93 13.15
N GLY A 141 5.39 10.08 13.48
CA GLY A 141 4.06 10.09 12.88
C GLY A 141 3.98 9.40 11.50
N PHE A 142 2.91 9.74 10.76
CA PHE A 142 2.55 9.12 9.49
C PHE A 142 2.25 10.20 8.45
N PRO A 143 3.11 10.36 7.43
CA PRO A 143 3.13 11.55 6.59
C PRO A 143 1.93 11.71 5.66
N LEU A 144 1.23 10.62 5.31
CA LEU A 144 0.06 10.69 4.43
C LEU A 144 -1.28 10.83 5.16
N ARG A 145 -1.27 10.84 6.49
CA ARG A 145 -2.48 11.22 7.24
C ARG A 145 -2.81 12.68 7.03
N LYS A 146 -4.09 12.99 6.85
CA LYS A 146 -4.55 14.37 6.62
C LYS A 146 -4.44 15.28 7.84
N ASP A 147 -4.28 14.72 9.02
CA ASP A 147 -3.98 15.44 10.26
C ASP A 147 -2.47 15.62 10.50
N SER A 148 -1.62 15.07 9.64
CA SER A 148 -0.18 15.29 9.70
C SER A 148 0.18 16.67 9.14
N PRO A 149 1.11 17.43 9.78
CA PRO A 149 1.50 18.75 9.30
C PRO A 149 2.20 18.67 7.95
N VAL A 150 1.73 19.47 6.98
CA VAL A 150 2.29 19.53 5.62
C VAL A 150 3.71 20.11 5.58
N GLN A 151 4.09 20.87 6.59
CA GLN A 151 5.43 21.45 6.73
C GLN A 151 6.04 21.05 8.06
N ILE A 152 6.91 20.06 8.04
CA ILE A 152 7.85 19.85 9.14
C ILE A 152 8.93 20.91 8.96
N ARG A 153 8.91 21.95 9.79
CA ARG A 153 10.07 22.85 9.92
C ARG A 153 11.19 22.06 10.60
N ARG A 154 11.89 21.23 9.84
CA ARG A 154 13.21 20.80 10.26
C ARG A 154 14.07 22.07 10.34
N PRO A 155 14.86 22.28 11.41
CA PRO A 155 15.93 23.25 11.34
C PRO A 155 16.72 22.91 10.07
N PRO A 156 17.10 23.91 9.26
CA PRO A 156 17.88 23.64 8.07
C PRO A 156 19.04 22.75 8.51
N HIS A 157 19.09 21.53 7.96
CA HIS A 157 20.28 20.71 8.09
C HIS A 157 21.36 21.54 7.41
N VAL A 158 22.10 22.29 8.22
CA VAL A 158 23.31 22.93 7.75
C VAL A 158 24.21 21.75 7.45
N ALA A 159 24.19 21.30 6.19
CA ALA A 159 25.22 20.42 5.70
C ALA A 159 26.53 21.11 6.09
N GLU A 160 27.36 20.44 6.90
CA GLU A 160 28.71 20.91 7.12
C GLU A 160 29.27 21.26 5.75
N ALA A 161 29.66 22.51 5.58
CA ALA A 161 30.24 22.98 4.32
C ALA A 161 31.30 21.95 3.95
N LEU A 162 31.23 21.41 2.76
CA LEU A 162 32.28 20.54 2.23
C LEU A 162 33.61 21.23 2.52
N GLN A 163 34.39 20.66 3.44
CA GLN A 163 35.70 21.20 3.84
C GLN A 163 36.76 20.98 2.74
N VAL A 164 36.35 21.27 1.51
CA VAL A 164 37.25 21.21 0.35
C VAL A 164 37.49 22.64 -0.04
N THR A 165 38.74 23.06 0.06
CA THR A 165 39.16 24.42 -0.39
C THR A 165 39.00 24.51 -1.91
N GLU A 166 38.88 25.74 -2.44
CA GLU A 166 38.77 25.96 -3.89
C GLU A 166 39.98 25.39 -4.64
N GLU A 167 41.16 25.43 -4.04
CA GLU A 167 42.40 24.84 -4.58
C GLU A 167 42.34 23.31 -4.62
N GLU A 168 41.86 22.64 -3.58
CA GLU A 168 41.69 21.20 -3.55
C GLU A 168 40.63 20.74 -4.55
N PHE A 169 39.54 21.49 -4.69
CA PHE A 169 38.53 21.21 -5.70
C PHE A 169 39.10 21.28 -7.13
N ALA A 170 39.86 22.35 -7.43
CA ALA A 170 40.53 22.53 -8.71
C ALA A 170 41.51 21.41 -9.00
N ALA A 171 42.32 21.01 -8.00
CA ALA A 171 43.29 19.91 -8.13
C ALA A 171 42.59 18.54 -8.36
N ASN A 172 41.46 18.30 -7.72
CA ASN A 172 40.65 17.08 -7.91
C ASN A 172 40.04 17.02 -9.31
N VAL A 173 39.54 18.14 -9.84
CA VAL A 173 38.99 18.24 -11.20
C VAL A 173 40.07 18.01 -12.24
N GLU A 174 41.30 18.55 -12.04
CA GLU A 174 42.43 18.36 -12.94
C GLU A 174 42.89 16.87 -12.96
N ARG A 175 42.93 16.24 -11.79
CA ARG A 175 43.27 14.82 -11.65
C ARG A 175 42.25 13.92 -12.36
N ASP A 176 40.97 14.22 -12.27
CA ASP A 176 39.90 13.44 -12.92
C ASP A 176 39.93 13.60 -14.46
N ARG A 177 40.35 14.76 -14.96
CA ARG A 177 40.58 15.01 -16.38
C ARG A 177 41.75 14.23 -16.96
N LEU A 178 42.83 14.05 -16.18
CA LEU A 178 43.99 13.32 -16.60
C LEU A 178 43.71 11.80 -16.62
N THR A 179 42.93 11.29 -15.66
CA THR A 179 42.53 9.87 -15.62
C THR A 179 41.61 9.45 -16.74
N ARG A 180 40.82 10.37 -17.30
CA ARG A 180 39.90 10.09 -18.42
C ARG A 180 40.57 10.20 -19.81
N ARG A 181 41.84 10.60 -19.87
CA ARG A 181 42.59 10.76 -21.14
C ARG A 181 43.60 9.67 -21.40
N GLY A 182 43.77 8.71 -20.52
CA GLY A 182 44.59 7.49 -20.65
C GLY A 182 43.69 6.28 -20.81
#